data_c3e479ce5dc702eee9d46447568964ef
#
_entry.id   c3e479ce5dc702eee9d46447568964ef
#
_cell.length_a   1.000
_cell.length_b   1.000
_cell.length_c   1.000
_cell.angle_alpha   90.00
_cell.angle_beta   90.00
_cell.angle_gamma   90.00
#
_symmetry.space_group_name_H-M   'P 1'
#
loop_
_entity.id
_entity.type
_entity.pdbx_description
1 polymer ?
#
loop_
_entity_poly.entity_id
_entity_poly.type
_entity_poly.pdbx_seq_one_letter_code
_entity_poly.pdbx_strand_id
1 'polypeptide(L)'
;MYGISAEYYDVVYGNKNYEREAHVVRRMVAERRPGSQSLLDVACGTGVHGLHLSRYYEVDGIDLNAGFLVSARERNPRGYYSEGDMCDFSLDRMYDIVVCLFSSIGYVRTLDNVRKTLVRCREHLTDGGLLFVEPWFRPDEWIPGRVHVLNAERDGIKVCRMSHSAVRGGVSLNPCQYLVGTEDGLQHYQETHEMGLFTMQEMQEAFAAAGLEVDYDPIGLMGRGLYIGTRKE
;
A
#
# COMPACT_ATOMS: atom_id res chain seq x y z
N MET A 1 10.60 5.97 5.39
CA MET A 1 9.51 6.84 5.85
C MET A 1 9.43 8.02 4.89
N TYR A 2 8.22 8.42 4.48
CA TYR A 2 8.06 9.56 3.57
C TYR A 2 8.51 10.84 4.26
N GLY A 3 9.47 11.56 3.65
CA GLY A 3 9.97 12.84 4.13
C GLY A 3 9.19 14.06 3.65
N ILE A 4 8.33 13.86 2.64
CA ILE A 4 7.43 14.90 2.13
C ILE A 4 6.12 14.92 2.93
N SER A 5 5.47 16.08 2.98
CA SER A 5 4.17 16.21 3.64
C SER A 5 3.08 15.39 2.94
N ALA A 6 1.99 15.10 3.64
CA ALA A 6 0.82 14.42 3.08
C ALA A 6 0.25 15.17 1.86
N GLU A 7 0.27 16.51 1.90
CA GLU A 7 -0.18 17.37 0.82
C GLU A 7 0.61 17.14 -0.46
N TYR A 8 1.94 17.15 -0.40
CA TYR A 8 2.78 16.93 -1.59
C TYR A 8 2.71 15.49 -2.08
N TYR A 9 2.55 14.52 -1.17
CA TYR A 9 2.29 13.13 -1.53
C TYR A 9 1.05 13.02 -2.42
N ASP A 10 -0.05 13.67 -2.04
CA ASP A 10 -1.29 13.65 -2.80
C ASP A 10 -1.20 14.38 -4.15
N VAL A 11 -0.34 15.40 -4.26
CA VAL A 11 -0.02 16.02 -5.56
C VAL A 11 0.74 15.04 -6.45
N VAL A 12 1.78 14.41 -5.93
CA VAL A 12 2.64 13.46 -6.68
C VAL A 12 1.83 12.28 -7.23
N TYR A 13 0.88 11.75 -6.45
CA TYR A 13 0.08 10.58 -6.81
C TYR A 13 -1.37 10.90 -7.21
N GLY A 14 -1.71 12.17 -7.37
CA GLY A 14 -3.06 12.64 -7.68
C GLY A 14 -3.62 12.13 -9.02
N ASN A 15 -2.78 11.77 -9.97
CA ASN A 15 -3.19 11.19 -11.25
C ASN A 15 -3.45 9.67 -11.22
N LYS A 16 -3.22 9.02 -10.07
CA LYS A 16 -3.51 7.60 -9.89
C LYS A 16 -5.03 7.38 -9.79
N ASN A 17 -5.54 6.40 -10.51
CA ASN A 17 -6.98 6.12 -10.52
C ASN A 17 -7.38 5.20 -9.36
N TYR A 18 -7.39 5.74 -8.15
CA TYR A 18 -7.78 5.04 -6.93
C TYR A 18 -9.22 4.50 -6.96
N GLU A 19 -10.13 5.22 -7.60
CA GLU A 19 -11.53 4.78 -7.74
C GLU A 19 -11.64 3.49 -8.56
N ARG A 20 -10.92 3.40 -9.69
CA ARG A 20 -10.85 2.17 -10.50
C ARG A 20 -10.29 1.01 -9.70
N GLU A 21 -9.25 1.25 -8.92
CA GLU A 21 -8.63 0.21 -8.08
C GLU A 21 -9.60 -0.29 -7.00
N ALA A 22 -10.30 0.61 -6.33
CA ALA A 22 -11.34 0.26 -5.37
C ALA A 22 -12.48 -0.56 -6.02
N HIS A 23 -12.87 -0.23 -7.26
CA HIS A 23 -13.85 -1.02 -8.02
C HIS A 23 -13.34 -2.42 -8.34
N VAL A 24 -12.05 -2.58 -8.68
CA VAL A 24 -11.46 -3.90 -8.93
C VAL A 24 -11.46 -4.74 -7.66
N VAL A 25 -11.03 -4.17 -6.51
CA VAL A 25 -11.08 -4.86 -5.20
C VAL A 25 -12.52 -5.26 -4.89
N ARG A 26 -13.49 -4.34 -5.01
CA ARG A 26 -14.92 -4.64 -4.77
C ARG A 26 -15.42 -5.81 -5.61
N ARG A 27 -15.12 -5.83 -6.91
CA ARG A 27 -15.53 -6.91 -7.80
C ARG A 27 -14.94 -8.25 -7.33
N MET A 28 -13.64 -8.29 -7.06
CA MET A 28 -12.97 -9.51 -6.60
C MET A 28 -13.54 -10.02 -5.27
N VAL A 29 -13.89 -9.11 -4.35
CA VAL A 29 -14.57 -9.46 -3.09
C VAL A 29 -15.95 -10.03 -3.37
N ALA A 30 -16.75 -9.37 -4.22
CA ALA A 30 -18.11 -9.83 -4.53
C ALA A 30 -18.14 -11.25 -5.16
N GLU A 31 -17.11 -11.60 -5.93
CA GLU A 31 -16.94 -12.90 -6.56
C GLU A 31 -16.51 -13.99 -5.56
N ARG A 32 -15.67 -13.66 -4.56
CA ARG A 32 -15.06 -14.63 -3.65
C ARG A 32 -15.75 -14.73 -2.29
N ARG A 33 -16.23 -13.59 -1.78
CA ARG A 33 -16.88 -13.50 -0.46
C ARG A 33 -18.00 -12.47 -0.48
N PRO A 34 -19.13 -12.80 -1.11
CA PRO A 34 -20.30 -11.91 -1.14
C PRO A 34 -20.82 -11.64 0.28
N GLY A 35 -21.29 -10.42 0.51
CA GLY A 35 -21.81 -10.00 1.82
C GLY A 35 -20.76 -9.46 2.80
N SER A 36 -19.49 -9.36 2.41
CA SER A 36 -18.45 -8.68 3.20
C SER A 36 -18.84 -7.24 3.50
N GLN A 37 -18.61 -6.78 4.75
CA GLN A 37 -19.01 -5.46 5.23
C GLN A 37 -17.85 -4.64 5.79
N SER A 38 -16.83 -5.28 6.34
CA SER A 38 -15.73 -4.61 7.05
C SER A 38 -14.38 -4.78 6.34
N LEU A 39 -13.57 -3.71 6.33
CA LEU A 39 -12.28 -3.68 5.65
C LEU A 39 -11.24 -2.94 6.50
N LEU A 40 -10.04 -3.55 6.63
CA LEU A 40 -8.85 -2.92 7.17
C LEU A 40 -7.87 -2.57 6.03
N ASP A 41 -7.47 -1.30 5.95
CA ASP A 41 -6.44 -0.82 5.02
C ASP A 41 -5.10 -0.72 5.77
N VAL A 42 -4.19 -1.66 5.51
CA VAL A 42 -2.86 -1.74 6.13
C VAL A 42 -1.86 -0.94 5.31
N ALA A 43 -1.17 0.00 5.95
CA ALA A 43 -0.38 1.08 5.34
C ALA A 43 -1.26 1.97 4.45
N CYS A 44 -2.34 2.48 5.04
CA CYS A 44 -3.39 3.22 4.35
C CYS A 44 -2.96 4.59 3.79
N GLY A 45 -1.79 5.09 4.19
CA GLY A 45 -1.27 6.39 3.79
C GLY A 45 -2.24 7.52 4.11
N THR A 46 -2.46 8.42 3.15
CA THR A 46 -3.41 9.53 3.28
C THR A 46 -4.88 9.12 3.14
N GLY A 47 -5.18 7.81 3.04
CA GLY A 47 -6.54 7.26 3.05
C GLY A 47 -7.32 7.40 1.73
N VAL A 48 -6.65 7.64 0.59
CA VAL A 48 -7.37 7.81 -0.69
C VAL A 48 -8.05 6.51 -1.14
N HIS A 49 -7.43 5.33 -0.97
CA HIS A 49 -8.12 4.06 -1.21
C HIS A 49 -9.30 3.89 -0.25
N GLY A 50 -9.09 4.18 1.04
CA GLY A 50 -10.13 4.12 2.06
C GLY A 50 -11.34 4.99 1.72
N LEU A 51 -11.16 6.21 1.19
CA LEU A 51 -12.23 7.09 0.72
C LEU A 51 -13.12 6.39 -0.33
N HIS A 52 -12.53 5.72 -1.31
CA HIS A 52 -13.30 5.05 -2.37
C HIS A 52 -13.91 3.73 -1.90
N LEU A 53 -13.19 2.97 -1.06
CA LEU A 53 -13.65 1.69 -0.49
C LEU A 53 -14.77 1.90 0.54
N SER A 54 -14.79 3.03 1.26
CA SER A 54 -15.83 3.35 2.26
C SER A 54 -17.24 3.55 1.66
N ARG A 55 -17.35 3.63 0.35
CA ARG A 55 -18.64 3.58 -0.36
C ARG A 55 -19.30 2.19 -0.31
N TYR A 56 -18.54 1.15 0.04
CA TYR A 56 -18.97 -0.25 -0.02
C TYR A 56 -18.78 -0.99 1.29
N TYR A 57 -17.83 -0.55 2.13
CA TYR A 57 -17.42 -1.22 3.36
C TYR A 57 -17.28 -0.23 4.51
N GLU A 58 -17.35 -0.73 5.73
CA GLU A 58 -16.82 -0.02 6.89
C GLU A 58 -15.29 -0.14 6.84
N VAL A 59 -14.60 0.99 6.65
CA VAL A 59 -13.16 1.00 6.43
C VAL A 59 -12.43 1.62 7.62
N ASP A 60 -11.54 0.83 8.21
CA ASP A 60 -10.53 1.28 9.17
C ASP A 60 -9.15 1.24 8.52
N GLY A 61 -8.13 1.86 9.13
CA GLY A 61 -6.79 1.86 8.57
C GLY A 61 -5.67 2.03 9.60
N ILE A 62 -4.50 1.52 9.24
CA ILE A 62 -3.26 1.76 9.99
C ILE A 62 -2.17 2.27 9.06
N ASP A 63 -1.32 3.15 9.58
CA ASP A 63 -0.10 3.61 8.91
C ASP A 63 0.96 4.02 9.94
N LEU A 64 2.24 3.93 9.58
CA LEU A 64 3.35 4.41 10.41
C LEU A 64 3.45 5.94 10.46
N ASN A 65 2.85 6.64 9.49
CA ASN A 65 2.95 8.08 9.36
C ASN A 65 1.74 8.77 9.96
N ALA A 66 1.88 9.27 11.18
CA ALA A 66 0.82 9.99 11.89
C ALA A 66 0.29 11.20 11.09
N GLY A 67 1.12 11.87 10.30
CA GLY A 67 0.73 12.99 9.44
C GLY A 67 -0.22 12.55 8.32
N PHE A 68 0.00 11.38 7.74
CA PHE A 68 -0.90 10.79 6.74
C PHE A 68 -2.25 10.44 7.33
N LEU A 69 -2.28 9.96 8.58
CA LEU A 69 -3.52 9.59 9.26
C LEU A 69 -4.43 10.79 9.55
N VAL A 70 -3.91 12.00 9.64
CA VAL A 70 -4.74 13.21 9.71
C VAL A 70 -5.62 13.31 8.45
N SER A 71 -5.01 13.26 7.29
CA SER A 71 -5.74 13.29 6.01
C SER A 71 -6.68 12.09 5.83
N ALA A 72 -6.28 10.90 6.29
CA ALA A 72 -7.12 9.71 6.22
C ALA A 72 -8.41 9.86 7.04
N ARG A 73 -8.33 10.43 8.27
CA ARG A 73 -9.50 10.71 9.12
C ARG A 73 -10.42 11.76 8.51
N GLU A 74 -9.87 12.80 7.87
CA GLU A 74 -10.65 13.82 7.18
C GLU A 74 -11.42 13.23 5.99
N ARG A 75 -10.82 12.31 5.23
CA ARG A 75 -11.43 11.65 4.08
C ARG A 75 -12.51 10.65 4.43
N ASN A 76 -12.32 9.91 5.51
CA ASN A 76 -13.29 8.94 6.00
C ASN A 76 -13.50 9.09 7.52
N PRO A 77 -14.30 10.09 7.95
CA PRO A 77 -14.52 10.38 9.37
C PRO A 77 -15.23 9.26 10.16
N ARG A 78 -15.80 8.27 9.45
CA ARG A 78 -16.49 7.14 10.09
C ARG A 78 -15.51 5.99 10.43
N GLY A 79 -14.34 5.97 9.81
CA GLY A 79 -13.34 4.93 10.02
C GLY A 79 -12.46 5.21 11.24
N TYR A 80 -11.95 4.15 11.83
CA TYR A 80 -10.92 4.23 12.85
C TYR A 80 -9.54 4.16 12.20
N TYR A 81 -8.71 5.18 12.44
CA TYR A 81 -7.35 5.26 11.90
C TYR A 81 -6.34 5.39 13.02
N SER A 82 -5.40 4.45 13.11
CA SER A 82 -4.37 4.44 14.16
C SER A 82 -2.97 4.27 13.60
N GLU A 83 -2.00 4.82 14.33
CA GLU A 83 -0.59 4.56 14.05
C GLU A 83 -0.26 3.09 14.35
N GLY A 84 0.43 2.42 13.41
CA GLY A 84 0.79 1.01 13.56
C GLY A 84 1.79 0.55 12.52
N ASP A 85 2.72 -0.32 12.96
CA ASP A 85 3.63 -1.04 12.06
C ASP A 85 2.91 -2.27 11.51
N MET A 86 2.89 -2.43 10.18
CA MET A 86 2.26 -3.59 9.55
C MET A 86 2.86 -4.93 9.99
N CYS A 87 4.10 -4.92 10.54
CA CYS A 87 4.75 -6.12 11.08
C CYS A 87 4.32 -6.48 12.50
N ASP A 88 3.69 -5.56 13.25
CA ASP A 88 3.43 -5.75 14.69
C ASP A 88 2.17 -5.04 15.21
N PHE A 89 1.21 -4.73 14.36
CA PHE A 89 -0.05 -4.13 14.82
C PHE A 89 -0.96 -5.15 15.50
N SER A 90 -1.81 -4.64 16.39
CA SER A 90 -2.90 -5.39 17.01
C SER A 90 -4.10 -4.47 17.22
N LEU A 91 -5.26 -4.90 16.72
CA LEU A 91 -6.55 -4.20 16.85
C LEU A 91 -7.57 -5.14 17.49
N ASP A 92 -8.46 -4.60 18.33
CA ASP A 92 -9.53 -5.37 18.98
C ASP A 92 -10.72 -5.61 18.04
N ARG A 93 -10.43 -5.79 16.73
CA ARG A 93 -11.47 -6.00 15.72
C ARG A 93 -10.98 -6.96 14.64
N MET A 94 -11.93 -7.79 14.16
CA MET A 94 -11.75 -8.66 13.00
C MET A 94 -12.46 -8.06 11.78
N TYR A 95 -11.95 -8.36 10.59
CA TYR A 95 -12.43 -7.80 9.32
C TYR A 95 -12.72 -8.91 8.31
N ASP A 96 -13.70 -8.67 7.46
CA ASP A 96 -13.97 -9.54 6.31
C ASP A 96 -12.88 -9.43 5.24
N ILE A 97 -12.29 -8.25 5.15
CA ILE A 97 -11.31 -7.91 4.13
C ILE A 97 -10.14 -7.18 4.81
N VAL A 98 -8.91 -7.56 4.46
CA VAL A 98 -7.71 -6.79 4.74
C VAL A 98 -7.04 -6.46 3.42
N VAL A 99 -6.58 -5.24 3.24
CA VAL A 99 -5.84 -4.82 2.05
C VAL A 99 -4.49 -4.22 2.43
N CYS A 100 -3.45 -4.47 1.63
CA CYS A 100 -2.16 -3.80 1.68
C CYS A 100 -1.80 -3.43 0.23
N LEU A 101 -2.15 -2.22 -0.17
CA LEU A 101 -2.14 -1.78 -1.56
C LEU A 101 -0.96 -0.87 -1.88
N PHE A 102 -0.85 -0.48 -3.15
CA PHE A 102 0.17 0.41 -3.67
C PHE A 102 1.60 -0.03 -3.33
N SER A 103 1.80 -1.34 -3.34
CA SER A 103 3.09 -1.99 -3.08
C SER A 103 3.69 -1.72 -1.69
N SER A 104 2.87 -1.31 -0.72
CA SER A 104 3.32 -0.96 0.63
C SER A 104 4.05 -2.11 1.32
N ILE A 105 3.72 -3.37 1.00
CA ILE A 105 4.41 -4.56 1.51
C ILE A 105 5.92 -4.54 1.23
N GLY A 106 6.37 -3.87 0.16
CA GLY A 106 7.79 -3.74 -0.16
C GLY A 106 8.60 -3.03 0.92
N TYR A 107 7.98 -2.09 1.68
CA TYR A 107 8.68 -1.33 2.72
C TYR A 107 9.14 -2.18 3.91
N VAL A 108 8.65 -3.37 4.09
CA VAL A 108 9.14 -4.28 5.14
C VAL A 108 10.52 -4.88 4.81
N ARG A 109 11.00 -4.78 3.59
CA ARG A 109 12.35 -5.04 3.06
C ARG A 109 12.86 -6.48 3.17
N THR A 110 12.39 -7.26 4.11
CA THR A 110 12.85 -8.64 4.35
C THR A 110 11.71 -9.64 4.28
N LEU A 111 11.99 -10.85 3.84
CA LEU A 111 11.01 -11.93 3.78
C LEU A 111 10.45 -12.29 5.16
N ASP A 112 11.26 -12.19 6.22
CA ASP A 112 10.80 -12.44 7.58
C ASP A 112 9.76 -11.39 8.03
N ASN A 113 9.95 -10.13 7.65
CA ASN A 113 8.96 -9.10 7.93
C ASN A 113 7.71 -9.25 7.03
N VAL A 114 7.85 -9.73 5.78
CA VAL A 114 6.67 -10.12 4.97
C VAL A 114 5.85 -11.17 5.73
N ARG A 115 6.48 -12.23 6.23
CA ARG A 115 5.80 -13.29 6.99
C ARG A 115 5.10 -12.74 8.24
N LYS A 116 5.77 -11.86 9.01
CA LYS A 116 5.15 -11.19 10.17
C LYS A 116 3.92 -10.40 9.77
N THR A 117 4.03 -9.56 8.71
CA THR A 117 2.91 -8.78 8.19
C THR A 117 1.73 -9.67 7.80
N LEU A 118 1.98 -10.75 7.06
CA LEU A 118 0.92 -11.67 6.64
C LEU A 118 0.26 -12.38 7.81
N VAL A 119 1.03 -12.74 8.86
CA VAL A 119 0.47 -13.30 10.10
C VAL A 119 -0.42 -12.27 10.79
N ARG A 120 0.03 -11.01 10.94
CA ARG A 120 -0.79 -9.95 11.54
C ARG A 120 -2.06 -9.69 10.75
N CYS A 121 -1.97 -9.62 9.43
CA CYS A 121 -3.15 -9.48 8.58
C CYS A 121 -4.13 -10.67 8.77
N ARG A 122 -3.62 -11.90 8.80
CA ARG A 122 -4.44 -13.09 9.02
C ARG A 122 -5.14 -13.08 10.40
N GLU A 123 -4.45 -12.66 11.45
CA GLU A 123 -5.00 -12.58 12.81
C GLU A 123 -6.18 -11.60 12.89
N HIS A 124 -6.26 -10.62 11.99
CA HIS A 124 -7.35 -9.64 11.91
C HIS A 124 -8.42 -10.00 10.85
N LEU A 125 -8.32 -11.16 10.19
CA LEU A 125 -9.36 -11.65 9.29
C LEU A 125 -10.35 -12.53 10.02
N THR A 126 -11.63 -12.38 9.72
CA THR A 126 -12.66 -13.36 10.07
C THR A 126 -12.44 -14.67 9.28
N ASP A 127 -13.05 -15.77 9.69
CA ASP A 127 -12.97 -17.02 8.96
C ASP A 127 -13.53 -16.85 7.53
N GLY A 128 -12.83 -17.40 6.54
CA GLY A 128 -13.11 -17.15 5.13
C GLY A 128 -12.79 -15.73 4.65
N GLY A 129 -12.17 -14.89 5.50
CA GLY A 129 -11.78 -13.51 5.15
C GLY A 129 -10.71 -13.44 4.09
N LEU A 130 -10.69 -12.33 3.35
CA LEU A 130 -9.81 -12.11 2.20
C LEU A 130 -8.71 -11.09 2.51
N LEU A 131 -7.47 -11.42 2.14
CA LEU A 131 -6.31 -10.53 2.18
C LEU A 131 -5.84 -10.19 0.76
N PHE A 132 -5.85 -8.91 0.41
CA PHE A 132 -5.30 -8.43 -0.87
C PHE A 132 -3.95 -7.75 -0.61
N VAL A 133 -2.89 -8.25 -1.27
CA VAL A 133 -1.56 -7.65 -1.19
C VAL A 133 -1.06 -7.33 -2.58
N GLU A 134 -0.86 -6.03 -2.86
CA GLU A 134 -0.23 -5.59 -4.09
C GLU A 134 1.29 -5.60 -3.92
N PRO A 135 2.02 -6.43 -4.70
CA PRO A 135 3.47 -6.55 -4.57
C PRO A 135 4.21 -5.31 -5.09
N TRP A 136 5.46 -5.16 -4.68
CA TRP A 136 6.46 -4.39 -5.39
C TRP A 136 7.01 -5.19 -6.58
N PHE A 137 7.96 -4.64 -7.31
CA PHE A 137 8.62 -5.35 -8.40
C PHE A 137 9.34 -6.60 -7.92
N ARG A 138 9.39 -7.62 -8.75
CA ARG A 138 10.24 -8.79 -8.54
C ARG A 138 11.70 -8.47 -8.85
N PRO A 139 12.66 -9.32 -8.39
CA PRO A 139 14.09 -9.11 -8.67
C PRO A 139 14.44 -9.05 -10.16
N ASP A 140 13.73 -9.80 -11.00
CA ASP A 140 13.91 -9.86 -12.46
C ASP A 140 13.24 -8.69 -13.22
N GLU A 141 12.34 -7.95 -12.58
CA GLU A 141 11.65 -6.79 -13.13
C GLU A 141 12.33 -5.47 -12.77
N TRP A 142 13.07 -5.44 -11.65
CA TRP A 142 13.73 -4.22 -11.20
C TRP A 142 14.99 -3.94 -12.01
N ILE A 143 15.05 -2.80 -12.68
CA ILE A 143 16.20 -2.40 -13.51
C ILE A 143 16.95 -1.27 -12.80
N PRO A 144 18.13 -1.54 -12.21
CA PRO A 144 18.96 -0.52 -11.63
C PRO A 144 19.54 0.41 -12.71
N GLY A 145 19.95 1.61 -12.31
CA GLY A 145 20.55 2.61 -13.18
C GLY A 145 19.53 3.46 -13.98
N ARG A 146 18.22 3.24 -13.84
CA ARG A 146 17.22 4.07 -14.51
C ARG A 146 16.99 5.38 -13.77
N VAL A 147 16.88 6.44 -14.56
CA VAL A 147 16.43 7.75 -14.07
C VAL A 147 14.96 7.93 -14.43
N HIS A 148 14.16 8.32 -13.45
CA HIS A 148 12.75 8.61 -13.62
C HIS A 148 12.47 10.06 -13.27
N VAL A 149 11.65 10.74 -14.08
CA VAL A 149 11.15 12.08 -13.81
C VAL A 149 9.64 12.03 -13.74
N LEU A 150 9.07 12.68 -12.75
CA LEU A 150 7.65 12.89 -12.60
C LEU A 150 7.40 14.37 -12.34
N ASN A 151 6.48 14.96 -13.08
CA ASN A 151 5.95 16.27 -12.83
C ASN A 151 4.48 16.15 -12.47
N ALA A 152 4.07 16.85 -11.43
CA ALA A 152 2.69 16.89 -10.98
C ALA A 152 2.32 18.32 -10.56
N GLU A 153 1.05 18.66 -10.75
CA GLU A 153 0.50 19.96 -10.35
C GLU A 153 -0.92 19.78 -9.82
N ARG A 154 -1.21 20.42 -8.70
CA ARG A 154 -2.54 20.46 -8.13
C ARG A 154 -2.67 21.68 -7.20
N ASP A 155 -3.77 22.41 -7.29
CA ASP A 155 -4.15 23.52 -6.39
C ASP A 155 -3.03 24.56 -6.21
N GLY A 156 -2.31 24.90 -7.31
CA GLY A 156 -1.21 25.85 -7.31
C GLY A 156 0.17 25.29 -6.85
N ILE A 157 0.19 24.07 -6.35
CA ILE A 157 1.43 23.38 -5.98
C ILE A 157 1.98 22.63 -7.18
N LYS A 158 3.27 22.84 -7.50
CA LYS A 158 3.99 22.12 -8.56
C LYS A 158 5.11 21.30 -7.97
N VAL A 159 5.17 20.02 -8.35
CA VAL A 159 6.20 19.09 -7.88
C VAL A 159 6.94 18.50 -9.06
N CYS A 160 8.26 18.64 -9.06
CA CYS A 160 9.16 17.88 -9.92
C CYS A 160 9.91 16.87 -9.06
N ARG A 161 9.74 15.57 -9.35
CA ARG A 161 10.49 14.49 -8.70
C ARG A 161 11.43 13.85 -9.70
N MET A 162 12.71 13.77 -9.36
CA MET A 162 13.68 12.95 -10.08
C MET A 162 14.19 11.86 -9.17
N SER A 163 14.27 10.63 -9.68
CA SER A 163 14.80 9.50 -8.93
C SER A 163 15.71 8.64 -9.77
N HIS A 164 16.60 7.92 -9.12
CA HIS A 164 17.56 7.00 -9.75
C HIS A 164 17.44 5.63 -9.09
N SER A 165 17.14 4.60 -9.89
CA SER A 165 16.98 3.25 -9.36
C SER A 165 18.33 2.59 -9.09
N ALA A 166 18.47 1.94 -7.93
CA ALA A 166 19.62 1.12 -7.56
C ALA A 166 19.14 -0.17 -6.86
N VAL A 167 20.05 -1.06 -6.55
CA VAL A 167 19.76 -2.30 -5.80
C VAL A 167 20.93 -2.62 -4.87
N ARG A 168 20.62 -3.10 -3.66
CA ARG A 168 21.61 -3.58 -2.70
C ARG A 168 21.01 -4.70 -1.85
N GLY A 169 21.62 -5.90 -1.90
CA GLY A 169 21.24 -7.02 -1.04
C GLY A 169 19.77 -7.43 -1.15
N GLY A 170 19.20 -7.47 -2.37
CA GLY A 170 17.78 -7.84 -2.58
C GLY A 170 16.79 -6.72 -2.27
N VAL A 171 17.27 -5.51 -1.94
CA VAL A 171 16.45 -4.33 -1.70
C VAL A 171 16.64 -3.34 -2.84
N SER A 172 15.54 -2.91 -3.45
CA SER A 172 15.53 -1.80 -4.39
C SER A 172 15.72 -0.48 -3.63
N LEU A 173 16.59 0.36 -4.15
CA LEU A 173 16.84 1.69 -3.63
C LEU A 173 16.36 2.70 -4.68
N ASN A 174 15.54 3.64 -4.25
CA ASN A 174 15.04 4.70 -5.12
C ASN A 174 15.22 6.06 -4.44
N PRO A 175 16.45 6.62 -4.42
CA PRO A 175 16.68 7.98 -3.94
C PRO A 175 15.94 8.97 -4.85
N CYS A 176 15.09 9.77 -4.22
CA CYS A 176 14.25 10.78 -4.85
C CYS A 176 14.67 12.17 -4.43
N GLN A 177 14.74 13.06 -5.39
CA GLN A 177 14.88 14.50 -5.19
C GLN A 177 13.56 15.16 -5.62
N TYR A 178 13.01 16.01 -4.76
CA TYR A 178 11.79 16.76 -5.02
C TYR A 178 12.07 18.24 -5.03
N LEU A 179 11.63 18.92 -6.07
CA LEU A 179 11.53 20.37 -6.10
C LEU A 179 10.04 20.72 -6.06
N VAL A 180 9.62 21.41 -5.00
CA VAL A 180 8.24 21.80 -4.78
C VAL A 180 8.14 23.33 -4.90
N GLY A 181 7.28 23.79 -5.80
CA GLY A 181 6.95 25.20 -5.99
C GLY A 181 5.55 25.50 -5.46
N THR A 182 5.44 26.53 -4.63
CA THR A 182 4.20 27.09 -4.10
C THR A 182 4.21 28.62 -4.28
N GLU A 183 3.18 29.34 -3.88
CA GLU A 183 3.17 30.80 -3.87
C GLU A 183 4.26 31.41 -2.97
N ASP A 184 4.71 30.67 -1.95
CA ASP A 184 5.77 31.10 -1.03
C ASP A 184 7.19 30.86 -1.58
N GLY A 185 7.32 30.21 -2.75
CA GLY A 185 8.60 29.97 -3.42
C GLY A 185 8.91 28.51 -3.67
N LEU A 186 10.21 28.19 -3.70
CA LEU A 186 10.71 26.85 -4.02
C LEU A 186 11.31 26.17 -2.78
N GLN A 187 10.95 24.91 -2.58
CA GLN A 187 11.48 24.05 -1.54
C GLN A 187 12.07 22.77 -2.14
N HIS A 188 13.16 22.28 -1.55
CA HIS A 188 13.82 21.04 -1.96
C HIS A 188 13.71 20.00 -0.86
N TYR A 189 13.25 18.79 -1.22
CA TYR A 189 13.19 17.63 -0.35
C TYR A 189 13.95 16.47 -0.96
N GLN A 190 14.44 15.60 -0.10
CA GLN A 190 15.04 14.34 -0.52
C GLN A 190 14.59 13.21 0.38
N GLU A 191 14.36 12.05 -0.21
CA GLU A 191 14.08 10.82 0.51
C GLU A 191 14.56 9.62 -0.29
N THR A 192 14.72 8.48 0.36
CA THR A 192 15.05 7.23 -0.31
C THR A 192 13.99 6.19 0.02
N HIS A 193 13.35 5.65 -1.01
CA HIS A 193 12.48 4.50 -0.85
C HIS A 193 13.32 3.23 -0.93
N GLU A 194 13.28 2.44 0.14
CA GLU A 194 13.93 1.13 0.24
C GLU A 194 12.84 0.06 0.29
N MET A 195 12.77 -0.78 -0.74
CA MET A 195 11.70 -1.78 -0.85
C MET A 195 12.29 -3.15 -1.21
N GLY A 196 11.87 -4.19 -0.48
CA GLY A 196 12.28 -5.56 -0.73
C GLY A 196 11.80 -6.04 -2.10
N LEU A 197 12.69 -6.75 -2.78
CA LEU A 197 12.40 -7.44 -4.04
C LEU A 197 12.17 -8.91 -3.72
N PHE A 198 10.94 -9.38 -3.89
CA PHE A 198 10.57 -10.76 -3.58
C PHE A 198 10.11 -11.48 -4.84
N THR A 199 10.51 -12.73 -5.00
CA THR A 199 10.02 -13.59 -6.06
C THR A 199 8.57 -14.01 -5.80
N MET A 200 7.87 -14.44 -6.84
CA MET A 200 6.51 -14.98 -6.70
C MET A 200 6.50 -16.18 -5.75
N GLN A 201 7.49 -17.06 -5.86
CA GLN A 201 7.61 -18.25 -5.01
C GLN A 201 7.77 -17.87 -3.53
N GLU A 202 8.67 -16.93 -3.20
CA GLU A 202 8.88 -16.46 -1.82
C GLU A 202 7.61 -15.86 -1.23
N MET A 203 6.87 -15.09 -2.03
CA MET A 203 5.59 -14.52 -1.59
C MET A 203 4.55 -15.62 -1.33
N GLN A 204 4.38 -16.57 -2.25
CA GLN A 204 3.42 -17.68 -2.08
C GLN A 204 3.78 -18.56 -0.87
N GLU A 205 5.04 -18.86 -0.66
CA GLU A 205 5.52 -19.58 0.53
C GLU A 205 5.26 -18.79 1.82
N ALA A 206 5.41 -17.46 1.80
CA ALA A 206 5.13 -16.61 2.95
C ALA A 206 3.62 -16.61 3.29
N PHE A 207 2.72 -16.57 2.30
CA PHE A 207 1.28 -16.70 2.50
C PHE A 207 0.93 -18.07 3.10
N ALA A 208 1.47 -19.15 2.54
CA ALA A 208 1.25 -20.50 3.06
C ALA A 208 1.75 -20.66 4.50
N ALA A 209 2.94 -20.13 4.82
CA ALA A 209 3.50 -20.14 6.17
C ALA A 209 2.66 -19.31 7.17
N ALA A 210 1.97 -18.27 6.71
CA ALA A 210 1.01 -17.52 7.51
C ALA A 210 -0.36 -18.22 7.67
N GLY A 211 -0.57 -19.40 7.06
CA GLY A 211 -1.82 -20.14 7.11
C GLY A 211 -2.92 -19.56 6.22
N LEU A 212 -2.54 -18.92 5.14
CA LEU A 212 -3.42 -18.39 4.11
C LEU A 212 -3.33 -19.24 2.84
N GLU A 213 -4.48 -19.57 2.25
CA GLU A 213 -4.53 -20.06 0.89
C GLU A 213 -4.42 -18.88 -0.07
N VAL A 214 -3.55 -18.95 -1.07
CA VAL A 214 -3.23 -17.80 -1.92
C VAL A 214 -3.47 -18.07 -3.38
N ASP A 215 -4.22 -17.17 -4.03
CA ASP A 215 -4.33 -17.01 -5.47
C ASP A 215 -3.46 -15.82 -5.93
N TYR A 216 -3.10 -15.81 -7.21
CA TYR A 216 -2.37 -14.71 -7.82
C TYR A 216 -3.04 -14.24 -9.11
N ASP A 217 -3.44 -12.97 -9.14
CA ASP A 217 -3.89 -12.29 -10.36
C ASP A 217 -2.69 -11.57 -10.99
N PRO A 218 -2.24 -11.96 -12.21
CA PRO A 218 -1.05 -11.37 -12.84
C PRO A 218 -1.27 -9.93 -13.32
N ILE A 219 -2.50 -9.47 -13.46
CA ILE A 219 -2.84 -8.10 -13.86
C ILE A 219 -2.86 -7.19 -12.62
N GLY A 220 -3.58 -7.63 -11.58
CA GLY A 220 -3.77 -6.85 -10.37
C GLY A 220 -4.43 -5.49 -10.61
N LEU A 221 -4.05 -4.50 -9.81
CA LEU A 221 -4.62 -3.15 -9.85
C LEU A 221 -3.91 -2.24 -10.87
N MET A 222 -2.57 -2.36 -10.97
CA MET A 222 -1.70 -1.48 -11.76
C MET A 222 -0.77 -2.24 -12.72
N GLY A 223 -1.02 -3.51 -13.02
CA GLY A 223 -0.16 -4.33 -13.86
C GLY A 223 1.05 -4.94 -13.15
N ARG A 224 1.09 -4.93 -11.81
CA ARG A 224 2.15 -5.56 -11.00
C ARG A 224 1.75 -6.90 -10.41
N GLY A 225 0.52 -7.35 -10.68
CA GLY A 225 -0.09 -8.49 -10.04
C GLY A 225 -0.73 -8.15 -8.68
N LEU A 226 -1.43 -9.14 -8.14
CA LEU A 226 -2.11 -9.03 -6.85
C LEU A 226 -2.19 -10.42 -6.21
N TYR A 227 -1.72 -10.55 -4.99
CA TYR A 227 -1.93 -11.75 -4.19
C TYR A 227 -3.26 -11.65 -3.45
N ILE A 228 -4.03 -12.72 -3.45
CA ILE A 228 -5.34 -12.82 -2.79
C ILE A 228 -5.27 -14.00 -1.86
N GLY A 229 -5.07 -13.72 -0.58
CA GLY A 229 -5.05 -14.72 0.50
C GLY A 229 -6.44 -14.96 1.05
N THR A 230 -6.77 -16.21 1.36
CA THR A 230 -8.01 -16.58 2.05
C THR A 230 -7.65 -17.24 3.38
N ARG A 231 -8.23 -16.74 4.49
CA ARG A 231 -8.12 -17.39 5.79
C ARG A 231 -8.99 -18.65 5.78
N LYS A 232 -8.38 -19.82 6.02
CA LYS A 232 -9.14 -21.06 6.25
C LYS A 232 -9.87 -21.01 7.58
N GLU A 233 -10.98 -21.73 7.63
CA GLU A 233 -11.73 -22.01 8.86
C GLU A 233 -10.89 -22.76 9.90
#